data_3a77b6e171b757fdc6947c90b9658f3d
#
_entry.id   3a77b6e171b757fdc6947c90b9658f3d
#
_cell.length_a   1.000
_cell.length_b   1.000
_cell.length_c   1.000
_cell.angle_alpha   90.00
_cell.angle_beta   90.00
_cell.angle_gamma   90.00
#
_symmetry.space_group_name_H-M   'P 1'
#
loop_
_entity.id
_entity.type
_entity.pdbx_description
1 polymer ?
#
loop_
_entity_poly.entity_id
_entity_poly.type
_entity_poly.pdbx_seq_one_letter_code
_entity_poly.pdbx_strand_id
1 'polypeptide(L)'
;MTRKLKLGVLASTRGTDLQAIIDAIEAGRLDAEIAVVISNKEDAYALERARNHKIESLFIDSRGKTREEFDMAVSDELDARGVELIALIGYMRYMSPWFVHKYENKIMNIHPSLLPAFSGGMDINVHQAVLDRGCKVSGCTIHFVDEGADTGPIIIQKVVLVEEGETADSLKETVQDIEGKAFVEAIRLFGEGRLRVDGKFVRISK
;
A
#
# COMPACT_ATOMS: atom_id res chain seq x y z
N MET A 1 -1.34 28.45 2.39
CA MET A 1 -1.05 27.06 2.83
C MET A 1 -1.60 26.14 1.77
N THR A 2 -0.76 25.33 1.15
CA THR A 2 -1.21 24.29 0.22
C THR A 2 -2.08 23.30 0.99
N ARG A 3 -3.17 22.86 0.40
CA ARG A 3 -4.06 21.85 1.00
C ARG A 3 -3.30 20.51 1.04
N LYS A 4 -3.14 19.92 2.21
CA LYS A 4 -2.52 18.61 2.38
C LYS A 4 -3.40 17.51 1.78
N LEU A 5 -2.76 16.54 1.13
CA LEU A 5 -3.43 15.34 0.64
C LEU A 5 -3.90 14.48 1.83
N LYS A 6 -5.20 14.12 1.86
CA LYS A 6 -5.76 13.27 2.91
C LYS A 6 -5.65 11.79 2.57
N LEU A 7 -4.87 11.06 3.37
CA LEU A 7 -4.63 9.63 3.22
C LEU A 7 -5.51 8.82 4.17
N GLY A 8 -6.11 7.75 3.65
CA GLY A 8 -6.62 6.64 4.43
C GLY A 8 -5.66 5.45 4.30
N VAL A 9 -5.32 4.81 5.39
CA VAL A 9 -4.46 3.63 5.36
C VAL A 9 -5.26 2.41 5.79
N LEU A 10 -5.24 1.36 4.96
CA LEU A 10 -5.81 0.05 5.31
C LEU A 10 -4.66 -0.92 5.58
N ALA A 11 -4.63 -1.53 6.75
CA ALA A 11 -3.55 -2.42 7.17
C ALA A 11 -4.06 -3.61 7.98
N SER A 12 -3.46 -4.79 7.79
CA SER A 12 -3.78 -6.02 8.57
C SER A 12 -2.58 -6.52 9.37
N THR A 13 -1.41 -5.92 9.23
CA THR A 13 -0.13 -6.40 9.73
C THR A 13 0.63 -5.35 10.53
N ARG A 14 1.98 -5.43 10.55
CA ARG A 14 2.84 -4.53 11.33
C ARG A 14 2.89 -3.10 10.81
N GLY A 15 2.58 -2.87 9.53
CA GLY A 15 2.58 -1.52 8.95
C GLY A 15 3.98 -0.90 8.86
N THR A 16 4.97 -1.62 8.35
CA THR A 16 6.35 -1.10 8.21
C THR A 16 6.38 0.12 7.29
N ASP A 17 5.69 0.05 6.13
CA ASP A 17 5.62 1.16 5.18
C ASP A 17 4.79 2.34 5.72
N LEU A 18 3.83 2.08 6.64
CA LEU A 18 3.12 3.15 7.34
C LEU A 18 4.10 4.03 8.12
N GLN A 19 5.12 3.43 8.77
CA GLN A 19 6.14 4.22 9.47
C GLN A 19 6.90 5.14 8.50
N ALA A 20 7.28 4.62 7.34
CA ALA A 20 7.99 5.44 6.35
C ALA A 20 7.15 6.63 5.86
N ILE A 21 5.83 6.44 5.70
CA ILE A 21 4.90 7.52 5.35
C ILE A 21 4.79 8.53 6.49
N ILE A 22 4.63 8.09 7.73
CA ILE A 22 4.57 8.95 8.93
C ILE A 22 5.85 9.78 9.03
N ASP A 23 7.02 9.14 8.97
CA ASP A 23 8.32 9.80 9.06
C ASP A 23 8.53 10.84 7.95
N ALA A 24 8.01 10.58 6.75
CA ALA A 24 8.08 11.53 5.64
C ALA A 24 7.19 12.75 5.86
N ILE A 25 5.99 12.55 6.41
CA ILE A 25 5.06 13.63 6.76
C ILE A 25 5.62 14.48 7.89
N GLU A 26 6.09 13.87 8.99
CA GLU A 26 6.63 14.56 10.15
C GLU A 26 7.91 15.35 9.81
N ALA A 27 8.72 14.81 8.91
CA ALA A 27 9.91 15.50 8.40
C ALA A 27 9.62 16.57 7.33
N GLY A 28 8.33 16.80 6.97
CA GLY A 28 7.94 17.78 5.95
C GLY A 28 8.35 17.40 4.52
N ARG A 29 8.69 16.14 4.27
CA ARG A 29 9.08 15.61 2.94
C ARG A 29 7.88 15.13 2.10
N LEU A 30 6.72 14.99 2.73
CA LEU A 30 5.46 14.62 2.09
C LEU A 30 4.35 15.56 2.55
N ASP A 31 3.77 16.32 1.62
CA ASP A 31 2.67 17.26 1.90
C ASP A 31 1.32 16.51 1.94
N ALA A 32 1.16 15.71 2.99
CA ALA A 32 -0.02 14.88 3.24
C ALA A 32 -0.35 14.84 4.72
N GLU A 33 -1.53 14.33 5.05
CA GLU A 33 -1.93 13.96 6.40
C GLU A 33 -2.61 12.57 6.36
N ILE A 34 -2.33 11.73 7.34
CA ILE A 34 -3.05 10.47 7.50
C ILE A 34 -4.29 10.76 8.31
N ALA A 35 -5.45 10.76 7.65
CA ALA A 35 -6.74 11.04 8.27
C ALA A 35 -7.20 9.88 9.16
N VAL A 36 -6.89 8.64 8.77
CA VAL A 36 -7.25 7.44 9.52
C VAL A 36 -6.42 6.23 9.10
N VAL A 37 -6.13 5.37 10.07
CA VAL A 37 -5.61 4.01 9.83
C VAL A 37 -6.69 3.02 10.23
N ILE A 38 -7.14 2.19 9.30
CA ILE A 38 -8.20 1.19 9.53
C ILE A 38 -7.60 -0.20 9.42
N SER A 39 -7.97 -1.08 10.34
CA SER A 39 -7.60 -2.50 10.28
C SER A 39 -8.82 -3.40 10.47
N ASN A 40 -8.80 -4.55 9.76
CA ASN A 40 -9.71 -5.66 9.98
C ASN A 40 -9.20 -6.66 11.04
N LYS A 41 -8.05 -6.36 11.66
CA LYS A 41 -7.43 -7.10 12.76
C LYS A 41 -7.25 -6.18 13.95
N GLU A 42 -7.85 -6.56 15.08
CA GLU A 42 -7.81 -5.75 16.30
C GLU A 42 -6.39 -5.61 16.87
N ASP A 43 -5.60 -6.66 16.70
CA ASP A 43 -4.21 -6.78 17.16
C ASP A 43 -3.17 -6.32 16.13
N ALA A 44 -3.58 -5.73 15.01
CA ALA A 44 -2.64 -5.21 14.02
C ALA A 44 -1.76 -4.11 14.62
N TYR A 45 -0.45 -4.31 14.62
CA TYR A 45 0.51 -3.33 15.15
C TYR A 45 0.45 -1.99 14.42
N ALA A 46 -0.06 -1.96 13.19
CA ALA A 46 -0.32 -0.73 12.46
C ALA A 46 -1.26 0.23 13.22
N LEU A 47 -2.25 -0.29 13.98
CA LEU A 47 -3.14 0.54 14.82
C LEU A 47 -2.39 1.14 16.01
N GLU A 48 -1.49 0.37 16.64
CA GLU A 48 -0.64 0.87 17.71
C GLU A 48 0.32 1.94 17.21
N ARG A 49 0.94 1.71 16.05
CA ARG A 49 1.81 2.67 15.38
C ARG A 49 1.09 4.01 15.15
N ALA A 50 -0.13 3.95 14.61
CA ALA A 50 -0.96 5.14 14.41
C ALA A 50 -1.22 5.90 15.73
N ARG A 51 -1.61 5.18 16.78
CA ARG A 51 -1.85 5.77 18.12
C ARG A 51 -0.62 6.46 18.68
N ASN A 52 0.56 5.84 18.53
CA ASN A 52 1.83 6.41 19.00
C ASN A 52 2.17 7.75 18.33
N HIS A 53 1.69 7.96 17.10
CA HIS A 53 1.83 9.20 16.33
C HIS A 53 0.58 10.10 16.38
N LYS A 54 -0.39 9.82 17.28
CA LYS A 54 -1.64 10.59 17.45
C LYS A 54 -2.50 10.61 16.18
N ILE A 55 -2.38 9.58 15.35
CA ILE A 55 -3.21 9.37 14.16
C ILE A 55 -4.42 8.55 14.58
N GLU A 56 -5.60 8.94 14.10
CA GLU A 56 -6.82 8.19 14.35
C GLU A 56 -6.70 6.76 13.81
N SER A 57 -7.08 5.78 14.65
CA SER A 57 -6.98 4.37 14.31
C SER A 57 -8.27 3.64 14.64
N LEU A 58 -8.79 2.88 13.69
CA LEU A 58 -10.05 2.17 13.81
C LEU A 58 -9.87 0.67 13.53
N PHE A 59 -10.46 -0.14 14.40
CA PHE A 59 -10.69 -1.55 14.12
C PHE A 59 -12.12 -1.71 13.62
N ILE A 60 -12.30 -2.32 12.45
CA ILE A 60 -13.60 -2.69 11.90
C ILE A 60 -13.66 -4.21 11.81
N ASP A 61 -14.54 -4.81 12.59
CA ASP A 61 -14.70 -6.27 12.58
C ASP A 61 -15.35 -6.74 11.28
N SER A 62 -14.70 -7.67 10.60
CA SER A 62 -15.19 -8.27 9.37
C SER A 62 -16.01 -9.55 9.57
N ARG A 63 -16.08 -10.07 10.78
CA ARG A 63 -16.83 -11.31 11.08
C ARG A 63 -18.32 -11.10 10.87
N GLY A 64 -18.95 -12.05 10.20
CA GLY A 64 -20.39 -12.02 9.91
C GLY A 64 -20.81 -11.03 8.81
N LYS A 65 -19.86 -10.34 8.17
CA LYS A 65 -20.11 -9.44 7.04
C LYS A 65 -19.67 -10.08 5.73
N THR A 66 -20.42 -9.87 4.68
CA THR A 66 -19.95 -10.08 3.31
C THR A 66 -18.78 -9.15 3.02
N ARG A 67 -18.06 -9.39 1.93
CA ARG A 67 -16.96 -8.52 1.49
C ARG A 67 -17.46 -7.09 1.26
N GLU A 68 -18.59 -6.96 0.58
CA GLU A 68 -19.16 -5.65 0.24
C GLU A 68 -19.67 -4.91 1.47
N GLU A 69 -20.40 -5.55 2.39
CA GLU A 69 -20.84 -4.93 3.65
C GLU A 69 -19.68 -4.41 4.49
N PHE A 70 -18.58 -5.18 4.53
CA PHE A 70 -17.38 -4.73 5.23
C PHE A 70 -16.75 -3.52 4.52
N ASP A 71 -16.62 -3.58 3.20
CA ASP A 71 -16.03 -2.52 2.40
C ASP A 71 -16.88 -1.24 2.44
N MET A 72 -18.21 -1.36 2.53
CA MET A 72 -19.10 -0.21 2.74
C MET A 72 -18.83 0.45 4.10
N ALA A 73 -18.70 -0.33 5.17
CA ALA A 73 -18.36 0.22 6.49
C ALA A 73 -16.99 0.93 6.50
N VAL A 74 -15.98 0.36 5.81
CA VAL A 74 -14.68 1.02 5.63
C VAL A 74 -14.83 2.32 4.83
N SER A 75 -15.61 2.28 3.76
CA SER A 75 -15.86 3.43 2.89
C SER A 75 -16.52 4.60 3.64
N ASP A 76 -17.49 4.32 4.49
CA ASP A 76 -18.18 5.36 5.29
C ASP A 76 -17.19 6.10 6.20
N GLU A 77 -16.25 5.38 6.80
CA GLU A 77 -15.21 5.96 7.65
C GLU A 77 -14.18 6.79 6.85
N LEU A 78 -13.84 6.35 5.64
CA LEU A 78 -12.95 7.09 4.73
C LEU A 78 -13.61 8.37 4.23
N ASP A 79 -14.86 8.29 3.79
CA ASP A 79 -15.61 9.43 3.26
C ASP A 79 -15.87 10.49 4.33
N ALA A 80 -16.25 10.06 5.55
CA ALA A 80 -16.48 10.97 6.68
C ALA A 80 -15.25 11.84 7.01
N ARG A 81 -14.04 11.38 6.67
CA ARG A 81 -12.78 12.10 6.89
C ARG A 81 -12.26 12.80 5.64
N GLY A 82 -12.96 12.63 4.53
CA GLY A 82 -12.60 13.24 3.25
C GLY A 82 -11.30 12.67 2.68
N VAL A 83 -11.08 11.36 2.82
CA VAL A 83 -9.92 10.67 2.27
C VAL A 83 -9.90 10.80 0.75
N GLU A 84 -8.74 11.13 0.19
CA GLU A 84 -8.54 11.35 -1.24
C GLU A 84 -7.73 10.24 -1.90
N LEU A 85 -6.86 9.57 -1.12
CA LEU A 85 -6.04 8.45 -1.55
C LEU A 85 -6.00 7.38 -0.45
N ILE A 86 -6.16 6.13 -0.83
CA ILE A 86 -6.11 4.97 0.06
C ILE A 86 -4.79 4.24 -0.17
N ALA A 87 -4.04 4.00 0.89
CA ALA A 87 -2.80 3.22 0.87
C ALA A 87 -3.04 1.85 1.53
N LEU A 88 -2.81 0.78 0.79
CA LEU A 88 -2.84 -0.58 1.32
C LEU A 88 -1.45 -0.97 1.81
N ILE A 89 -1.34 -1.31 3.08
CA ILE A 89 -0.07 -1.64 3.73
C ILE A 89 -0.19 -2.97 4.45
N GLY A 90 0.25 -4.04 3.77
CA GLY A 90 0.06 -5.39 4.27
C GLY A 90 -1.41 -5.67 4.58
N TYR A 91 -2.32 -5.21 3.73
CA TYR A 91 -3.75 -5.42 3.88
C TYR A 91 -4.16 -6.78 3.32
N MET A 92 -4.55 -7.68 4.21
CA MET A 92 -4.77 -9.10 3.91
C MET A 92 -6.25 -9.40 3.60
N ARG A 93 -6.85 -8.60 2.69
CA ARG A 93 -8.22 -8.81 2.19
C ARG A 93 -8.32 -8.37 0.73
N TYR A 94 -9.08 -9.11 -0.05
CA TYR A 94 -9.53 -8.66 -1.37
C TYR A 94 -10.72 -7.71 -1.21
N MET A 95 -10.69 -6.62 -1.96
CA MET A 95 -11.77 -5.64 -2.00
C MET A 95 -12.91 -6.10 -2.90
N SER A 96 -14.12 -5.64 -2.62
CA SER A 96 -15.26 -5.85 -3.51
C SER A 96 -15.10 -5.02 -4.80
N PRO A 97 -15.66 -5.46 -5.92
CA PRO A 97 -15.70 -4.65 -7.15
C PRO A 97 -16.32 -3.27 -6.91
N TRP A 98 -17.36 -3.19 -6.08
CA TRP A 98 -17.99 -1.93 -5.69
C TRP A 98 -16.97 -0.94 -5.08
N PHE A 99 -16.13 -1.40 -4.14
CA PHE A 99 -15.13 -0.54 -3.48
C PHE A 99 -14.05 -0.09 -4.47
N VAL A 100 -13.57 -1.01 -5.31
CA VAL A 100 -12.57 -0.70 -6.33
C VAL A 100 -13.09 0.33 -7.33
N HIS A 101 -14.32 0.19 -7.82
CA HIS A 101 -14.94 1.16 -8.72
C HIS A 101 -15.16 2.52 -8.07
N LYS A 102 -15.62 2.54 -6.80
CA LYS A 102 -15.84 3.80 -6.05
C LYS A 102 -14.56 4.61 -5.91
N TYR A 103 -13.44 3.94 -5.68
CA TYR A 103 -12.13 4.55 -5.48
C TYR A 103 -11.18 4.28 -6.65
N GLU A 104 -11.71 4.20 -7.88
CA GLU A 104 -10.91 3.96 -9.08
C GLU A 104 -9.74 4.94 -9.17
N ASN A 105 -8.52 4.41 -9.39
CA ASN A 105 -7.27 5.15 -9.43
C ASN A 105 -6.97 5.99 -8.15
N LYS A 106 -7.55 5.60 -7.02
CA LYS A 106 -7.33 6.21 -5.69
C LYS A 106 -6.94 5.19 -4.62
N ILE A 107 -6.68 3.96 -5.00
CA ILE A 107 -6.18 2.92 -4.10
C ILE A 107 -4.80 2.51 -4.60
N MET A 108 -3.79 2.66 -3.78
CA MET A 108 -2.43 2.21 -4.06
C MET A 108 -2.09 1.01 -3.19
N ASN A 109 -1.46 0.01 -3.80
CA ASN A 109 -0.90 -1.14 -3.10
C ASN A 109 0.60 -1.23 -3.34
N ILE A 110 1.31 -1.80 -2.38
CA ILE A 110 2.70 -2.20 -2.53
C ILE A 110 2.79 -3.71 -2.58
N HIS A 111 3.47 -4.22 -3.61
CA HIS A 111 3.73 -5.63 -3.80
C HIS A 111 5.25 -5.90 -3.74
N PRO A 112 5.72 -6.88 -2.94
CA PRO A 112 7.14 -7.09 -2.67
C PRO A 112 7.86 -7.86 -3.79
N SER A 113 7.54 -7.57 -5.05
CA SER A 113 8.23 -8.06 -6.24
C SER A 113 8.11 -7.10 -7.41
N LEU A 114 8.81 -7.42 -8.49
CA LEU A 114 8.70 -6.71 -9.76
C LEU A 114 7.55 -7.29 -10.59
N LEU A 115 6.33 -6.78 -10.39
CA LEU A 115 5.16 -7.23 -11.16
C LEU A 115 5.43 -7.18 -12.67
N PRO A 116 4.92 -8.15 -13.45
CA PRO A 116 3.94 -9.19 -13.08
C PRO A 116 4.54 -10.45 -12.46
N ALA A 117 5.84 -10.50 -12.17
CA ALA A 117 6.45 -11.65 -11.55
C ALA A 117 5.94 -11.83 -10.10
N PHE A 118 5.65 -13.07 -9.72
CA PHE A 118 5.20 -13.44 -8.37
C PHE A 118 3.92 -12.72 -7.92
N SER A 119 3.05 -12.35 -8.87
CA SER A 119 1.72 -11.80 -8.59
C SER A 119 0.77 -12.87 -8.06
N GLY A 120 -0.24 -12.42 -7.31
CA GLY A 120 -1.38 -13.22 -6.89
C GLY A 120 -1.11 -14.18 -5.74
N GLY A 121 -1.80 -13.96 -4.65
CA GLY A 121 -1.80 -14.83 -3.46
C GLY A 121 -1.23 -14.15 -2.21
N MET A 122 -2.07 -14.07 -1.19
CA MET A 122 -1.69 -13.49 0.10
C MET A 122 -0.79 -14.41 0.94
N ASP A 123 -0.72 -15.70 0.58
CA ASP A 123 -0.03 -16.75 1.35
C ASP A 123 1.35 -17.11 0.77
N ILE A 124 1.78 -16.47 -0.32
CA ILE A 124 3.06 -16.78 -0.95
C ILE A 124 4.17 -15.99 -0.24
N ASN A 125 5.18 -16.72 0.25
CA ASN A 125 6.44 -16.07 0.60
C ASN A 125 7.18 -15.67 -0.67
N VAL A 126 6.92 -14.45 -1.13
CA VAL A 126 7.47 -13.91 -2.38
C VAL A 126 9.00 -13.95 -2.40
N HIS A 127 9.65 -13.61 -1.29
CA HIS A 127 11.12 -13.58 -1.21
C HIS A 127 11.70 -14.99 -1.36
N GLN A 128 11.09 -16.00 -0.71
CA GLN A 128 11.51 -17.38 -0.91
C GLN A 128 11.30 -17.83 -2.36
N ALA A 129 10.16 -17.47 -2.97
CA ALA A 129 9.88 -17.83 -4.35
C ALA A 129 10.89 -17.19 -5.35
N VAL A 130 11.35 -15.98 -5.08
CA VAL A 130 12.41 -15.29 -5.83
C VAL A 130 13.72 -16.09 -5.76
N LEU A 131 14.11 -16.52 -4.55
CA LEU A 131 15.33 -17.30 -4.32
C LEU A 131 15.24 -18.69 -4.97
N ASP A 132 14.12 -19.39 -4.82
CA ASP A 132 13.88 -20.72 -5.40
C ASP A 132 13.96 -20.72 -6.93
N ARG A 133 13.61 -19.58 -7.56
CA ARG A 133 13.74 -19.38 -9.00
C ARG A 133 15.14 -18.98 -9.46
N GLY A 134 16.06 -18.71 -8.53
CA GLY A 134 17.42 -18.26 -8.85
C GLY A 134 17.43 -16.88 -9.51
N CYS A 135 16.45 -16.01 -9.19
CA CYS A 135 16.43 -14.65 -9.72
C CYS A 135 17.69 -13.89 -9.28
N LYS A 136 18.17 -13.01 -10.15
CA LYS A 136 19.35 -12.16 -9.87
C LYS A 136 18.94 -10.75 -9.43
N VAL A 137 17.66 -10.42 -9.58
CA VAL A 137 17.06 -9.18 -9.15
C VAL A 137 15.70 -9.45 -8.50
N SER A 138 15.35 -8.63 -7.53
CA SER A 138 14.05 -8.54 -6.91
C SER A 138 13.67 -7.07 -6.77
N GLY A 139 12.70 -6.74 -5.94
CA GLY A 139 12.29 -5.37 -5.68
C GLY A 139 10.86 -5.25 -5.24
N CYS A 140 10.30 -4.06 -5.41
CA CYS A 140 8.90 -3.79 -5.11
C CYS A 140 8.20 -3.06 -6.25
N THR A 141 6.88 -3.15 -6.25
CA THR A 141 6.00 -2.47 -7.20
C THR A 141 4.92 -1.72 -6.43
N ILE A 142 4.82 -0.40 -6.68
CA ILE A 142 3.63 0.39 -6.30
C ILE A 142 2.72 0.44 -7.51
N HIS A 143 1.46 0.07 -7.32
CA HIS A 143 0.47 0.06 -8.39
C HIS A 143 -0.89 0.54 -7.89
N PHE A 144 -1.73 1.02 -8.78
CA PHE A 144 -3.15 1.21 -8.47
C PHE A 144 -3.83 -0.16 -8.37
N VAL A 145 -4.85 -0.24 -7.53
CA VAL A 145 -5.65 -1.47 -7.37
C VAL A 145 -6.77 -1.47 -8.39
N ASP A 146 -6.92 -2.60 -9.09
CA ASP A 146 -8.07 -2.95 -9.91
C ASP A 146 -8.79 -4.19 -9.34
N GLU A 147 -9.73 -4.78 -10.06
CA GLU A 147 -10.49 -5.95 -9.60
C GLU A 147 -9.66 -7.24 -9.51
N GLY A 148 -8.51 -7.27 -10.19
CA GLY A 148 -7.62 -8.44 -10.19
C GLY A 148 -6.64 -8.41 -9.01
N ALA A 149 -5.97 -9.54 -8.80
CA ALA A 149 -4.90 -9.62 -7.81
C ALA A 149 -3.58 -9.12 -8.42
N ASP A 150 -3.11 -7.96 -7.96
CA ASP A 150 -1.87 -7.32 -8.37
C ASP A 150 -1.77 -7.03 -9.89
N THR A 151 -2.92 -6.76 -10.54
CA THR A 151 -3.03 -6.56 -11.99
C THR A 151 -3.22 -5.11 -12.40
N GLY A 152 -3.39 -4.21 -11.47
CA GLY A 152 -3.64 -2.80 -11.72
C GLY A 152 -2.43 -2.03 -12.28
N PRO A 153 -2.66 -0.80 -12.77
CA PRO A 153 -1.63 -0.01 -13.43
C PRO A 153 -0.44 0.29 -12.53
N ILE A 154 0.76 -0.04 -13.01
CA ILE A 154 2.02 0.13 -12.27
C ILE A 154 2.42 1.61 -12.24
N ILE A 155 2.73 2.13 -11.05
CA ILE A 155 3.16 3.51 -10.83
C ILE A 155 4.70 3.58 -10.76
N ILE A 156 5.31 2.80 -9.85
CA ILE A 156 6.75 2.79 -9.60
C ILE A 156 7.20 1.35 -9.37
N GLN A 157 8.38 1.04 -9.91
CA GLN A 157 9.11 -0.17 -9.56
C GLN A 157 10.52 0.21 -9.09
N LYS A 158 10.97 -0.41 -8.00
CA LYS A 158 12.35 -0.28 -7.51
C LYS A 158 12.99 -1.65 -7.47
N VAL A 159 14.25 -1.71 -7.91
CA VAL A 159 15.00 -2.96 -8.07
C VAL A 159 16.05 -3.07 -6.98
N VAL A 160 16.24 -4.28 -6.47
CA VAL A 160 17.39 -4.69 -5.65
C VAL A 160 18.10 -5.88 -6.31
N LEU A 161 19.40 -6.00 -6.10
CA LEU A 161 20.14 -7.20 -6.48
C LEU A 161 19.85 -8.32 -5.46
N VAL A 162 19.87 -9.55 -5.94
CA VAL A 162 19.85 -10.75 -5.08
C VAL A 162 21.27 -11.24 -4.98
N GLU A 163 21.84 -11.14 -3.79
CA GLU A 163 23.23 -11.51 -3.53
C GLU A 163 23.39 -13.04 -3.39
N GLU A 164 24.59 -13.53 -3.58
CA GLU A 164 24.89 -14.95 -3.46
C GLU A 164 24.81 -15.38 -1.97
N GLY A 165 24.06 -16.44 -1.69
CA GLY A 165 23.85 -16.91 -0.31
C GLY A 165 22.77 -16.14 0.48
N GLU A 166 22.01 -15.28 -0.18
CA GLU A 166 20.95 -14.53 0.45
C GLU A 166 19.81 -15.45 0.97
N THR A 167 19.20 -15.07 2.08
CA THR A 167 18.04 -15.75 2.66
C THR A 167 16.76 -14.99 2.36
N ALA A 168 15.60 -15.65 2.52
CA ALA A 168 14.30 -14.97 2.36
C ALA A 168 14.13 -13.79 3.34
N ASP A 169 14.66 -13.91 4.55
CA ASP A 169 14.58 -12.86 5.55
C ASP A 169 15.48 -11.67 5.21
N SER A 170 16.75 -11.91 4.78
CA SER A 170 17.64 -10.81 4.37
C SER A 170 17.14 -10.09 3.12
N LEU A 171 16.65 -10.85 2.12
CA LEU A 171 16.04 -10.26 0.93
C LEU A 171 14.80 -9.43 1.26
N LYS A 172 13.98 -9.92 2.21
CA LYS A 172 12.83 -9.17 2.71
C LYS A 172 13.24 -7.83 3.34
N GLU A 173 14.27 -7.82 4.18
CA GLU A 173 14.78 -6.60 4.79
C GLU A 173 15.25 -5.61 3.73
N THR A 174 16.06 -6.09 2.76
CA THR A 174 16.55 -5.28 1.64
C THR A 174 15.42 -4.68 0.80
N VAL A 175 14.37 -5.46 0.52
CA VAL A 175 13.20 -4.98 -0.23
C VAL A 175 12.40 -3.99 0.61
N GLN A 176 12.17 -4.26 1.89
CA GLN A 176 11.45 -3.35 2.79
C GLN A 176 12.11 -1.98 2.93
N ASP A 177 13.44 -1.89 2.87
CA ASP A 177 14.17 -0.62 2.90
C ASP A 177 13.84 0.31 1.73
N ILE A 178 13.47 -0.25 0.59
CA ILE A 178 13.08 0.53 -0.60
C ILE A 178 11.57 0.70 -0.74
N GLU A 179 10.76 -0.19 -0.16
CA GLU A 179 9.29 -0.16 -0.23
C GLU A 179 8.73 1.17 0.29
N GLY A 180 9.07 1.53 1.51
CA GLY A 180 8.59 2.77 2.13
C GLY A 180 8.96 4.01 1.33
N LYS A 181 10.18 4.06 0.76
CA LYS A 181 10.65 5.18 -0.09
C LYS A 181 9.85 5.24 -1.39
N ALA A 182 9.61 4.09 -2.02
CA ALA A 182 8.82 4.01 -3.25
C ALA A 182 7.36 4.43 -3.02
N PHE A 183 6.78 4.04 -1.88
CA PHE A 183 5.41 4.42 -1.54
C PHE A 183 5.28 5.92 -1.28
N VAL A 184 6.19 6.51 -0.51
CA VAL A 184 6.23 7.97 -0.29
C VAL A 184 6.37 8.74 -1.61
N GLU A 185 7.23 8.26 -2.54
CA GLU A 185 7.37 8.84 -3.87
C GLU A 185 6.06 8.78 -4.67
N ALA A 186 5.38 7.62 -4.67
CA ALA A 186 4.11 7.45 -5.38
C ALA A 186 3.00 8.36 -4.83
N ILE A 187 2.88 8.44 -3.50
CA ILE A 187 1.91 9.33 -2.82
C ILE A 187 2.21 10.81 -3.17
N ARG A 188 3.48 11.21 -3.16
CA ARG A 188 3.87 12.56 -3.53
C ARG A 188 3.47 12.89 -4.97
N LEU A 189 3.77 12.00 -5.92
CA LEU A 189 3.40 12.18 -7.33
C LEU A 189 1.88 12.30 -7.52
N PHE A 190 1.10 11.54 -6.75
CA PHE A 190 -0.36 11.64 -6.75
C PHE A 190 -0.82 13.00 -6.22
N GLY A 191 -0.31 13.41 -5.07
CA GLY A 191 -0.66 14.71 -4.45
C GLY A 191 -0.29 15.91 -5.32
N GLU A 192 0.78 15.80 -6.11
CA GLU A 192 1.21 16.80 -7.11
C GLU A 192 0.37 16.76 -8.39
N GLY A 193 -0.59 15.83 -8.54
CA GLY A 193 -1.41 15.66 -9.74
C GLY A 193 -0.60 15.20 -10.97
N ARG A 194 0.52 14.54 -10.77
CA ARG A 194 1.46 14.13 -11.83
C ARG A 194 1.20 12.73 -12.38
N LEU A 195 0.27 11.99 -11.81
CA LEU A 195 -0.09 10.64 -12.27
C LEU A 195 -1.31 10.71 -13.20
N ARG A 196 -1.17 10.22 -14.42
CA ARG A 196 -2.27 10.03 -15.37
C ARG A 196 -2.34 8.55 -15.77
N VAL A 197 -3.47 7.93 -15.49
CA VAL A 197 -3.74 6.55 -15.91
C VAL A 197 -4.30 6.57 -17.35
N ASP A 198 -3.72 5.72 -18.21
CA ASP A 198 -4.10 5.54 -19.59
C ASP A 198 -4.15 4.02 -19.87
N GLY A 199 -5.32 3.41 -19.63
CA GLY A 199 -5.49 1.96 -19.62
C GLY A 199 -4.61 1.31 -18.54
N LYS A 200 -3.67 0.48 -18.95
CA LYS A 200 -2.71 -0.18 -18.03
C LYS A 200 -1.43 0.63 -17.77
N PHE A 201 -1.31 1.81 -18.35
CA PHE A 201 -0.12 2.62 -18.20
C PHE A 201 -0.36 3.79 -17.25
N VAL A 202 0.58 4.04 -16.35
CA VAL A 202 0.63 5.27 -15.58
C VAL A 202 1.70 6.18 -16.18
N ARG A 203 1.30 7.34 -16.64
CA ARG A 203 2.21 8.37 -17.16
C ARG A 203 2.51 9.36 -16.04
N ILE A 204 3.80 9.63 -15.83
CA ILE A 204 4.28 10.59 -14.85
C ILE A 204 4.68 11.87 -15.60
N SER A 205 3.96 12.96 -15.34
CA SER A 205 4.32 14.28 -15.88
C SER A 205 5.54 14.86 -15.12
N LYS A 206 6.30 15.68 -15.83
CA LYS A 206 7.46 16.40 -15.26
C LYS A 206 7.04 17.51 -14.30
#